data_adfbea5f8797ef9884f2f40fc78809fc
#
_entry.id   adfbea5f8797ef9884f2f40fc78809fc
#
_cell.length_a   1.000
_cell.length_b   1.000
_cell.length_c   1.000
_cell.angle_alpha   90.00
_cell.angle_beta   90.00
_cell.angle_gamma   90.00
#
_symmetry.space_group_name_H-M   'P 1'
#
loop_
_entity.id
_entity.type
_entity.pdbx_description
1 polymer ?
#
loop_
_entity_poly.entity_id
_entity_poly.type
_entity_poly.pdbx_seq_one_letter_code
_entity_poly.pdbx_strand_id
1 'polypeptide(L)'
;MYNVAVSMIVINEQTGEILLIKQYGRPHFVLVAGYVNRGEEVEHAVVREIKEETGMTVSHIKFNRTSFFEPSNTLMCNFTAFVKDDSELSTNSEIDSYQWFTPDDARRNIRPNSLAKSFLNAYLELTMRKNALL
;
A
#
# COMPACT_ATOMS: atom_id res chain seq x y z
N MET A 1 -12.40 -15.06 -16.38
CA MET A 1 -11.11 -14.36 -16.39
C MET A 1 -11.16 -13.21 -15.37
N TYR A 2 -10.09 -12.93 -14.67
CA TYR A 2 -10.06 -11.92 -13.61
C TYR A 2 -8.85 -10.99 -13.77
N ASN A 3 -8.94 -9.83 -13.14
CA ASN A 3 -7.85 -8.87 -13.10
C ASN A 3 -6.90 -9.20 -11.95
N VAL A 4 -5.66 -8.75 -12.05
CA VAL A 4 -4.69 -8.81 -10.97
C VAL A 4 -4.25 -7.38 -10.63
N ALA A 5 -4.23 -7.08 -9.35
CA ALA A 5 -3.79 -5.77 -8.86
C ALA A 5 -2.89 -5.92 -7.66
N VAL A 6 -2.13 -4.88 -7.38
CA VAL A 6 -1.27 -4.81 -6.21
C VAL A 6 -1.78 -3.72 -5.27
N SER A 7 -1.60 -3.93 -3.98
CA SER A 7 -1.91 -3.00 -2.91
C SER A 7 -0.68 -2.94 -2.01
N MET A 8 -0.21 -1.74 -1.67
CA MET A 8 1.06 -1.60 -0.98
C MET A 8 0.95 -0.86 0.34
N ILE A 9 1.51 -1.48 1.38
CA ILE A 9 1.79 -0.81 2.64
C ILE A 9 3.18 -0.18 2.48
N VAL A 10 3.23 1.13 2.22
CA VAL A 10 4.47 1.85 1.98
C VAL A 10 5.02 2.38 3.30
N ILE A 11 6.21 1.93 3.67
CA ILE A 11 6.85 2.27 4.94
C ILE A 11 8.09 3.12 4.68
N ASN A 12 8.15 4.26 5.37
CA ASN A 12 9.33 5.12 5.42
C ASN A 12 10.33 4.49 6.40
N GLU A 13 11.48 4.05 5.90
CA GLU A 13 12.50 3.39 6.72
C GLU A 13 13.10 4.32 7.77
N GLN A 14 13.12 5.61 7.50
CA GLN A 14 13.67 6.61 8.43
C GLN A 14 12.78 6.81 9.66
N THR A 15 11.45 6.77 9.48
CA THR A 15 10.49 7.12 10.54
C THR A 15 9.64 5.95 11.02
N GLY A 16 9.54 4.89 10.22
CA GLY A 16 8.61 3.78 10.49
C GLY A 16 7.17 4.09 10.15
N GLU A 17 6.90 5.26 9.58
CA GLU A 17 5.55 5.68 9.25
C GLU A 17 5.04 5.05 7.96
N ILE A 18 3.72 4.95 7.87
CA ILE A 18 2.99 4.34 6.75
C ILE A 18 2.30 5.43 5.93
N LEU A 19 2.43 5.35 4.61
CA LEU A 19 1.80 6.30 3.70
C LEU A 19 0.36 5.90 3.42
N LEU A 20 -0.56 6.83 3.65
CA LEU A 20 -1.93 6.71 3.16
C LEU A 20 -2.23 7.86 2.21
N ILE A 21 -3.08 7.60 1.23
CA ILE A 21 -3.43 8.57 0.18
C ILE A 21 -4.94 8.73 0.08
N LYS A 22 -5.36 9.91 -0.41
CA LYS A 22 -6.72 10.14 -0.90
C LYS A 22 -6.63 10.38 -2.39
N GLN A 23 -7.58 9.83 -3.15
CA GLN A 23 -7.56 9.90 -4.60
C GLN A 23 -8.96 10.01 -5.19
N TYR A 24 -9.05 10.52 -6.41
CA TYR A 24 -10.29 10.61 -7.20
C TYR A 24 -11.43 11.33 -6.49
N GLY A 25 -11.11 12.36 -5.69
CA GLY A 25 -12.11 13.15 -4.96
C GLY A 25 -12.81 12.40 -3.82
N ARG A 26 -12.35 11.20 -3.47
CA ARG A 26 -12.96 10.41 -2.39
C ARG A 26 -12.45 10.87 -1.03
N PRO A 27 -13.30 10.80 0.01
CA PRO A 27 -12.95 11.39 1.32
C PRO A 27 -12.10 10.51 2.22
N HIS A 28 -11.86 9.26 1.86
CA HIS A 28 -11.17 8.31 2.74
C HIS A 28 -9.73 8.05 2.32
N PHE A 29 -8.87 7.85 3.31
CA PHE A 29 -7.51 7.37 3.08
C PHE A 29 -7.50 5.90 2.69
N VAL A 30 -6.64 5.56 1.74
CA VAL A 30 -6.43 4.19 1.25
C VAL A 30 -4.94 3.93 1.05
N LEU A 31 -4.61 2.67 0.74
CA LEU A 31 -3.24 2.29 0.36
C LEU A 31 -3.00 2.62 -1.10
N VAL A 32 -1.74 2.86 -1.45
CA VAL A 32 -1.31 2.94 -2.85
C VAL A 32 -1.62 1.59 -3.52
N ALA A 33 -2.23 1.62 -4.68
CA ALA A 33 -2.66 0.41 -5.39
C ALA A 33 -2.71 0.64 -6.89
N GLY A 34 -2.69 -0.44 -7.67
CA GLY A 34 -2.84 -0.36 -9.11
C GLY A 34 -2.90 -1.72 -9.76
N TYR A 35 -3.32 -1.75 -11.02
CA TYR A 35 -3.44 -2.99 -11.78
C TYR A 35 -2.08 -3.46 -12.29
N VAL A 36 -1.91 -4.77 -12.32
CA VAL A 36 -0.77 -5.40 -12.99
C VAL A 36 -1.04 -5.40 -14.48
N ASN A 37 -0.08 -4.93 -15.27
CA ASN A 37 -0.22 -4.89 -16.72
C ASN A 37 -0.05 -6.30 -17.32
N ARG A 38 -0.61 -6.49 -18.50
CA ARG A 38 -0.46 -7.75 -19.21
C ARG A 38 1.02 -8.04 -19.45
N GLY A 39 1.45 -9.24 -19.05
CA GLY A 39 2.85 -9.65 -19.20
C GLY A 39 3.80 -9.09 -18.16
N GLU A 40 3.28 -8.31 -17.20
CA GLU A 40 4.09 -7.74 -16.13
C GLU A 40 4.11 -8.67 -14.92
N GLU A 41 5.26 -8.79 -14.28
CA GLU A 41 5.36 -9.50 -13.02
C GLU A 41 4.77 -8.65 -11.89
N VAL A 42 4.17 -9.30 -10.91
CA VAL A 42 3.49 -8.61 -9.79
C VAL A 42 4.47 -7.72 -9.02
N GLU A 43 5.67 -8.21 -8.76
CA GLU A 43 6.71 -7.46 -8.05
C GLU A 43 7.12 -6.19 -8.80
N HIS A 44 7.19 -6.28 -10.12
CA HIS A 44 7.48 -5.12 -10.98
C HIS A 44 6.36 -4.08 -10.90
N ALA A 45 5.10 -4.55 -10.88
CA ALA A 45 3.95 -3.65 -10.76
C ALA A 45 3.98 -2.86 -9.45
N VAL A 46 4.42 -3.49 -8.34
CA VAL A 46 4.57 -2.82 -7.05
C VAL A 46 5.50 -1.62 -7.18
N VAL A 47 6.69 -1.85 -7.72
CA VAL A 47 7.72 -0.79 -7.86
C VAL A 47 7.25 0.31 -8.82
N ARG A 48 6.65 -0.08 -9.94
CA ARG A 48 6.17 0.84 -10.97
C ARG A 48 5.04 1.74 -10.44
N GLU A 49 4.04 1.16 -9.78
CA GLU A 49 2.90 1.92 -9.28
C GLU A 49 3.32 2.93 -8.20
N ILE A 50 4.21 2.54 -7.31
CA ILE A 50 4.73 3.45 -6.29
C ILE A 50 5.49 4.61 -6.96
N LYS A 51 6.31 4.31 -7.96
CA LYS A 51 7.06 5.34 -8.69
C LYS A 51 6.13 6.29 -9.44
N GLU A 52 5.15 5.75 -10.15
CA GLU A 52 4.20 6.56 -10.92
C GLU A 52 3.34 7.45 -10.04
N GLU A 53 2.81 6.91 -8.94
CA GLU A 53 1.85 7.64 -8.10
C GLU A 53 2.52 8.55 -7.08
N THR A 54 3.67 8.18 -6.57
CA THR A 54 4.32 8.90 -5.46
C THR A 54 5.72 9.45 -5.78
N GLY A 55 6.28 9.12 -6.92
CA GLY A 55 7.64 9.52 -7.29
C GLY A 55 8.75 8.80 -6.55
N MET A 56 8.43 8.00 -5.54
CA MET A 56 9.43 7.36 -4.70
C MET A 56 10.00 6.09 -5.30
N THR A 57 11.29 5.85 -5.00
CA THR A 57 11.98 4.62 -5.35
C THR A 57 11.91 3.64 -4.19
N VAL A 58 11.48 2.43 -4.48
CA VAL A 58 11.38 1.37 -3.48
C VAL A 58 12.76 0.74 -3.26
N SER A 59 13.18 0.60 -1.99
CA SER A 59 14.44 -0.03 -1.64
C SER A 59 14.32 -1.56 -1.62
N HIS A 60 13.22 -2.08 -1.10
CA HIS A 60 12.89 -3.51 -1.13
C HIS A 60 11.40 -3.73 -0.87
N ILE A 61 10.93 -4.92 -1.23
CA ILE A 61 9.52 -5.29 -1.05
C ILE A 61 9.42 -6.64 -0.36
N LYS A 62 8.28 -6.86 0.27
CA LYS A 62 7.96 -8.12 0.92
C LYS A 62 6.51 -8.48 0.63
N PHE A 63 6.26 -9.66 0.10
CA PHE A 63 4.91 -10.16 -0.12
C PHE A 63 4.22 -10.47 1.21
N ASN A 64 2.96 -10.04 1.36
CA ASN A 64 2.17 -10.32 2.55
C ASN A 64 1.13 -11.41 2.30
N ARG A 65 0.17 -11.13 1.42
CA ARG A 65 -0.94 -12.06 1.17
C ARG A 65 -1.75 -11.65 -0.05
N THR A 66 -2.63 -12.54 -0.51
CA THR A 66 -3.62 -12.22 -1.54
C THR A 66 -5.02 -12.23 -0.94
N SER A 67 -5.94 -11.57 -1.63
CA SER A 67 -7.37 -11.64 -1.35
C SER A 67 -8.12 -11.39 -2.65
N PHE A 68 -9.14 -12.21 -2.93
CA PHE A 68 -9.95 -12.00 -4.12
C PHE A 68 -11.06 -11.00 -3.81
N PHE A 69 -11.08 -9.90 -4.56
CA PHE A 69 -12.06 -8.83 -4.38
C PHE A 69 -13.16 -8.98 -5.42
N GLU A 70 -14.27 -9.58 -5.02
CA GLU A 70 -15.40 -9.88 -5.89
C GLU A 70 -15.99 -8.66 -6.60
N PRO A 71 -16.20 -7.51 -5.94
CA PRO A 71 -16.84 -6.37 -6.60
C PRO A 71 -16.19 -5.94 -7.91
N SER A 72 -14.88 -6.09 -8.04
CA SER A 72 -14.17 -5.76 -9.28
C SER A 72 -13.57 -6.97 -9.98
N ASN A 73 -13.89 -8.18 -9.53
CA ASN A 73 -13.34 -9.42 -10.10
C ASN A 73 -11.81 -9.38 -10.15
N THR A 74 -11.19 -9.03 -9.04
CA THR A 74 -9.75 -8.76 -8.98
C THR A 74 -9.06 -9.60 -7.90
N LEU A 75 -7.99 -10.28 -8.29
CA LEU A 75 -7.06 -10.86 -7.33
C LEU A 75 -6.13 -9.75 -6.84
N MET A 76 -6.24 -9.39 -5.57
CA MET A 76 -5.43 -8.36 -4.94
C MET A 76 -4.22 -9.01 -4.26
N CYS A 77 -3.03 -8.55 -4.62
CA CYS A 77 -1.78 -9.01 -4.02
C CYS A 77 -1.21 -7.88 -3.16
N ASN A 78 -1.19 -8.08 -1.85
CA ASN A 78 -0.71 -7.05 -0.93
C ASN A 78 0.77 -7.26 -0.61
N PHE A 79 1.52 -6.17 -0.68
CA PHE A 79 2.95 -6.12 -0.37
C PHE A 79 3.23 -5.03 0.66
N THR A 80 4.31 -5.22 1.40
CA THR A 80 4.96 -4.12 2.10
C THR A 80 6.10 -3.64 1.22
N ALA A 81 6.16 -2.33 0.99
CA ALA A 81 7.20 -1.70 0.19
C ALA A 81 7.92 -0.67 1.04
N PHE A 82 9.25 -0.76 1.08
CA PHE A 82 10.06 0.12 1.92
C PHE A 82 10.70 1.20 1.05
N VAL A 83 10.58 2.45 1.49
CA VAL A 83 11.27 3.58 0.89
C VAL A 83 12.25 4.13 1.91
N LYS A 84 13.40 4.61 1.45
CA LYS A 84 14.46 5.11 2.34
C LYS A 84 13.97 6.27 3.20
N ASP A 85 13.30 7.24 2.56
CA ASP A 85 12.75 8.44 3.18
C ASP A 85 11.73 9.06 2.21
N ASP A 86 11.21 10.24 2.52
CA ASP A 86 10.22 10.93 1.71
C ASP A 86 10.81 11.98 0.75
N SER A 87 12.13 12.01 0.58
CA SER A 87 12.80 13.06 -0.22
C SER A 87 12.35 13.10 -1.68
N GLU A 88 11.95 11.97 -2.25
CA GLU A 88 11.48 11.87 -3.62
C GLU A 88 9.96 12.02 -3.76
N LEU A 89 9.24 12.21 -2.66
CA LEU A 89 7.77 12.21 -2.67
C LEU A 89 7.21 13.36 -3.51
N SER A 90 6.54 13.01 -4.60
CA SER A 90 5.90 13.93 -5.52
C SER A 90 4.73 13.19 -6.17
N THR A 91 3.52 13.47 -5.69
CA THR A 91 2.33 12.74 -6.13
C THR A 91 1.86 13.18 -7.52
N ASN A 92 1.25 12.23 -8.26
CA ASN A 92 0.69 12.51 -9.58
C ASN A 92 -0.73 13.11 -9.45
N SER A 93 -1.37 13.36 -10.60
CA SER A 93 -2.68 14.01 -10.66
C SER A 93 -3.83 13.16 -10.10
N GLU A 94 -3.64 11.85 -9.93
CA GLU A 94 -4.66 10.96 -9.35
C GLU A 94 -4.76 11.10 -7.84
N ILE A 95 -3.69 11.57 -7.20
CA ILE A 95 -3.58 11.69 -5.74
C ILE A 95 -4.00 13.10 -5.32
N ASP A 96 -5.06 13.20 -4.54
CA ASP A 96 -5.57 14.48 -4.03
C ASP A 96 -4.76 14.96 -2.82
N SER A 97 -4.40 14.04 -1.94
CA SER A 97 -3.58 14.34 -0.76
C SER A 97 -2.91 13.07 -0.25
N TYR A 98 -1.90 13.25 0.57
CA TYR A 98 -1.21 12.14 1.22
C TYR A 98 -0.82 12.52 2.64
N GLN A 99 -0.60 11.52 3.47
CA GLN A 99 -0.11 11.74 4.83
C GLN A 99 0.64 10.50 5.31
N TRP A 100 1.73 10.74 6.03
CA TRP A 100 2.43 9.70 6.76
C TRP A 100 1.79 9.54 8.14
N PHE A 101 1.57 8.30 8.54
CA PHE A 101 0.95 7.97 9.82
C PHE A 101 1.82 6.99 10.59
N THR A 102 1.81 7.10 11.92
CA THR A 102 2.28 5.98 12.74
C THR A 102 1.40 4.76 12.45
N PRO A 103 1.88 3.53 12.72
CA PRO A 103 1.05 2.34 12.50
C PRO A 103 -0.33 2.40 13.14
N ASP A 104 -0.42 2.87 14.39
CA ASP A 104 -1.72 2.99 15.09
C ASP A 104 -2.63 4.02 14.43
N ASP A 105 -2.09 5.17 14.06
CA ASP A 105 -2.88 6.21 13.41
C ASP A 105 -3.28 5.81 11.99
N ALA A 106 -2.44 5.09 11.27
CA ALA A 106 -2.79 4.55 9.96
C ALA A 106 -4.04 3.65 10.06
N ARG A 107 -4.05 2.77 11.06
CA ARG A 107 -5.19 1.88 11.28
C ARG A 107 -6.49 2.63 11.58
N ARG A 108 -6.40 3.75 12.33
CA ARG A 108 -7.57 4.57 12.67
C ARG A 108 -8.07 5.39 11.50
N ASN A 109 -7.18 5.81 10.61
CA ASN A 109 -7.50 6.77 9.54
C ASN A 109 -7.78 6.12 8.19
N ILE A 110 -7.36 4.90 7.96
CA ILE A 110 -7.67 4.18 6.73
C ILE A 110 -9.17 3.92 6.60
N ARG A 111 -9.68 3.89 5.37
CA ARG A 111 -11.11 3.69 5.10
C ARG A 111 -11.64 2.48 5.87
N PRO A 112 -12.70 2.64 6.70
CA PRO A 112 -13.28 1.54 7.46
C PRO A 112 -13.96 0.52 6.54
N ASN A 113 -14.01 -0.73 6.98
CA ASN A 113 -14.69 -1.83 6.27
C ASN A 113 -14.19 -2.00 4.83
N SER A 114 -12.89 -1.77 4.60
CA SER A 114 -12.27 -1.88 3.29
C SER A 114 -11.26 -3.02 3.24
N LEU A 115 -10.97 -3.48 2.03
CA LEU A 115 -9.91 -4.46 1.82
C LEU A 115 -8.55 -3.88 2.23
N ALA A 116 -8.32 -2.60 1.96
CA ALA A 116 -7.08 -1.92 2.37
C ALA A 116 -6.89 -2.01 3.88
N LYS A 117 -7.94 -1.75 4.67
CA LYS A 117 -7.87 -1.88 6.13
C LYS A 117 -7.63 -3.32 6.56
N SER A 118 -8.25 -4.28 5.88
CA SER A 118 -8.04 -5.70 6.15
C SER A 118 -6.57 -6.08 5.98
N PHE A 119 -5.95 -5.64 4.90
CA PHE A 119 -4.52 -5.88 4.65
C PHE A 119 -3.64 -5.22 5.71
N LEU A 120 -3.93 -3.97 6.03
CA LEU A 120 -3.16 -3.22 7.03
C LEU A 120 -3.25 -3.88 8.40
N ASN A 121 -4.46 -4.26 8.83
CA ASN A 121 -4.66 -4.93 10.12
C ASN A 121 -3.91 -6.25 10.19
N ALA A 122 -3.97 -7.06 9.14
CA ALA A 122 -3.27 -8.34 9.09
C ALA A 122 -1.74 -8.15 9.20
N TYR A 123 -1.20 -7.17 8.49
CA TYR A 123 0.21 -6.84 8.55
C TYR A 123 0.63 -6.38 9.94
N LEU A 124 -0.12 -5.47 10.54
CA LEU A 124 0.20 -4.92 11.86
C LEU A 124 0.10 -5.98 12.95
N GLU A 125 -0.90 -6.84 12.88
CA GLU A 125 -1.05 -7.95 13.82
C GLU A 125 0.14 -8.90 13.75
N LEU A 126 0.57 -9.26 12.54
CA LEU A 126 1.73 -10.14 12.36
C LEU A 126 3.02 -9.49 12.88
N THR A 127 3.21 -8.20 12.63
CA THR A 127 4.37 -7.45 13.11
C THR A 127 4.40 -7.38 14.63
N MET A 128 3.26 -7.15 15.27
CA MET A 128 3.14 -7.13 16.73
C MET A 128 3.48 -8.49 17.34
N ARG A 129 3.04 -9.58 16.72
CA ARG A 129 3.37 -10.95 17.19
C ARG A 129 4.86 -11.22 17.14
N LYS A 130 5.52 -10.81 16.06
CA LYS A 130 6.98 -10.95 15.93
C LYS A 130 7.71 -10.17 17.02
N ASN A 131 7.29 -8.95 17.30
CA ASN A 131 7.89 -8.13 18.34
C ASN A 131 7.67 -8.71 19.73
N ALA A 132 6.52 -9.33 19.98
CA ALA A 132 6.22 -9.97 21.26
C ALA A 132 7.09 -11.20 21.52
N LEU A 133 7.63 -11.84 20.48
CA LEU A 133 8.51 -13.01 20.59
C LEU A 133 9.97 -12.64 20.83
N LEU A 134 10.31 -11.39 20.65
CA LEU A 134 11.65 -10.88 20.89
C LEU A 134 11.84 -10.44 22.34
#